data_3aa756cffba8acc67767531a70934854
#
_entry.id   3aa756cffba8acc67767531a70934854
#
_cell.length_a   1.000
_cell.length_b   1.000
_cell.length_c   1.000
_cell.angle_alpha   90.00
_cell.angle_beta   90.00
_cell.angle_gamma   90.00
#
_symmetry.space_group_name_H-M   'P 1'
#
loop_
_entity.id
_entity.type
_entity.pdbx_description
1 polymer ?
#
loop_
_entity_poly.entity_id
_entity_poly.type
_entity_poly.pdbx_seq_one_letter_code
_entity_poly.pdbx_strand_id
1 'polypeptide(L)'
;MVFPSFTQLDAMDCGPTSLKIVAQYYGKHYSLQNLRERCHITREGVSLLGISDAAESIGFRTTGVKMTWEQLREKATLPCIVHWNQQHFVVVYKIVKIHNGWEIHISDPAAGLLKYREAQFLKSWIQSDCKSFNISDSSA
;
A
#
# COMPACT_ATOMS: atom_id res chain seq x y z
N MET A 1 9.86 5.30 16.60
CA MET A 1 10.07 4.23 15.60
C MET A 1 9.71 4.74 14.21
N VAL A 2 10.59 4.52 13.25
CA VAL A 2 10.35 4.95 11.88
C VAL A 2 9.54 3.85 11.16
N PHE A 3 8.54 4.27 10.39
CA PHE A 3 7.75 3.32 9.60
C PHE A 3 8.64 2.65 8.53
N PRO A 4 8.44 1.35 8.24
CA PRO A 4 9.26 0.65 7.25
C PRO A 4 9.24 1.31 5.87
N SER A 5 10.40 1.33 5.23
CA SER A 5 10.58 1.83 3.88
C SER A 5 11.56 0.95 3.14
N PHE A 6 11.17 0.49 1.96
CA PHE A 6 12.03 -0.30 1.08
C PHE A 6 11.94 0.27 -0.33
N THR A 7 13.05 0.25 -1.04
CA THR A 7 13.10 0.77 -2.41
C THR A 7 12.86 -0.37 -3.40
N GLN A 8 11.93 -0.16 -4.33
CA GLN A 8 11.71 -1.12 -5.41
C GLN A 8 12.94 -1.22 -6.32
N LEU A 9 13.17 -2.41 -6.87
CA LEU A 9 14.32 -2.66 -7.74
C LEU A 9 14.05 -2.26 -9.18
N ASP A 10 12.80 -2.43 -9.64
CA ASP A 10 12.39 -1.96 -10.97
C ASP A 10 10.93 -1.53 -10.93
N ALA A 11 10.42 -1.04 -12.07
CA ALA A 11 9.08 -0.47 -12.15
C ALA A 11 7.97 -1.49 -11.85
N MET A 12 8.24 -2.78 -11.98
CA MET A 12 7.25 -3.84 -11.75
C MET A 12 7.18 -4.27 -10.28
N ASP A 13 8.07 -3.77 -9.45
CA ASP A 13 8.21 -4.22 -8.06
C ASP A 13 7.42 -3.39 -7.05
N CYS A 14 6.66 -2.39 -7.46
CA CYS A 14 5.95 -1.53 -6.49
C CYS A 14 4.93 -2.30 -5.66
N GLY A 15 4.22 -3.27 -6.26
CA GLY A 15 3.27 -4.11 -5.53
C GLY A 15 3.95 -5.00 -4.48
N PRO A 16 4.90 -5.85 -4.89
CA PRO A 16 5.63 -6.68 -3.93
C PRO A 16 6.36 -5.87 -2.87
N THR A 17 6.94 -4.73 -3.22
CA THR A 17 7.63 -3.87 -2.26
C THR A 17 6.65 -3.26 -1.26
N SER A 18 5.48 -2.83 -1.72
CA SER A 18 4.42 -2.33 -0.82
C SER A 18 4.00 -3.43 0.16
N LEU A 19 3.83 -4.66 -0.32
CA LEU A 19 3.49 -5.78 0.57
C LEU A 19 4.61 -6.07 1.57
N LYS A 20 5.87 -5.99 1.13
CA LYS A 20 7.01 -6.16 2.04
C LYS A 20 7.00 -5.12 3.16
N ILE A 21 6.66 -3.88 2.83
CA ILE A 21 6.55 -2.79 3.80
C ILE A 21 5.48 -3.10 4.84
N VAL A 22 4.28 -3.50 4.40
CA VAL A 22 3.18 -3.85 5.30
C VAL A 22 3.54 -5.07 6.16
N ALA A 23 4.12 -6.10 5.55
CA ALA A 23 4.54 -7.30 6.27
C ALA A 23 5.56 -6.97 7.37
N GLN A 24 6.53 -6.14 7.06
CA GLN A 24 7.55 -5.70 8.03
C GLN A 24 6.90 -4.97 9.21
N TYR A 25 5.92 -4.13 8.94
CA TYR A 25 5.18 -3.45 10.00
C TYR A 25 4.55 -4.44 10.99
N TYR A 26 4.03 -5.55 10.48
CA TYR A 26 3.40 -6.58 11.31
C TYR A 26 4.41 -7.61 11.86
N GLY A 27 5.70 -7.37 11.67
CA GLY A 27 6.74 -8.26 12.18
C GLY A 27 7.02 -9.49 11.32
N LYS A 28 6.54 -9.51 10.08
CA LYS A 28 6.75 -10.61 9.14
C LYS A 28 7.85 -10.22 8.15
N HIS A 29 8.94 -10.97 8.13
CA HIS A 29 10.11 -10.64 7.34
C HIS A 29 10.23 -11.56 6.13
N TYR A 30 9.98 -11.00 4.96
CA TYR A 30 10.09 -11.72 3.69
C TYR A 30 11.02 -10.97 2.75
N SER A 31 11.80 -11.71 1.95
CA SER A 31 12.61 -11.10 0.93
C SER A 31 11.71 -10.58 -0.21
N LEU A 32 12.20 -9.56 -0.92
CA LEU A 32 11.47 -9.06 -2.08
C LEU A 32 11.28 -10.17 -3.13
N GLN A 33 12.32 -10.98 -3.36
CA GLN A 33 12.24 -12.08 -4.33
C GLN A 33 11.14 -13.06 -3.97
N ASN A 34 11.01 -13.42 -2.70
CA ASN A 34 9.95 -14.33 -2.24
C ASN A 34 8.56 -13.75 -2.53
N LEU A 35 8.37 -12.46 -2.24
CA LEU A 35 7.08 -11.80 -2.47
C LEU A 35 6.79 -11.63 -3.96
N ARG A 36 7.81 -11.35 -4.78
CA ARG A 36 7.64 -11.29 -6.24
C ARG A 36 7.08 -12.60 -6.79
N GLU A 37 7.63 -13.71 -6.34
CA GLU A 37 7.16 -15.04 -6.77
C GLU A 37 5.71 -15.28 -6.37
N ARG A 38 5.31 -14.86 -5.17
CA ARG A 38 3.95 -15.03 -4.69
C ARG A 38 2.94 -14.11 -5.39
N CYS A 39 3.40 -12.98 -5.92
CA CYS A 39 2.53 -12.01 -6.59
C CYS A 39 2.19 -12.38 -8.04
N HIS A 40 2.82 -13.39 -8.63
CA HIS A 40 2.59 -13.79 -10.02
C HIS A 40 2.77 -12.64 -11.01
N ILE A 41 3.95 -12.01 -10.98
CA ILE A 41 4.25 -10.85 -11.82
C ILE A 41 4.21 -11.21 -13.30
N THR A 42 3.53 -10.38 -14.10
CA THR A 42 3.49 -10.50 -15.55
C THR A 42 4.23 -9.32 -16.19
N ARG A 43 4.24 -9.26 -17.52
CA ARG A 43 4.84 -8.13 -18.24
C ARG A 43 4.17 -6.79 -17.93
N GLU A 44 2.89 -6.81 -17.61
CA GLU A 44 2.14 -5.62 -17.25
C GLU A 44 2.33 -5.23 -15.78
N GLY A 45 3.10 -6.01 -15.05
CA GLY A 45 3.32 -5.78 -13.62
C GLY A 45 2.43 -6.64 -12.74
N VAL A 46 2.13 -6.15 -11.55
CA VAL A 46 1.34 -6.88 -10.55
C VAL A 46 -0.06 -6.34 -10.50
N SER A 47 -1.05 -7.24 -10.50
CA SER A 47 -2.45 -6.88 -10.30
C SER A 47 -2.79 -6.82 -8.81
N LEU A 48 -3.92 -6.18 -8.49
CA LEU A 48 -4.43 -6.20 -7.12
C LEU A 48 -4.69 -7.63 -6.64
N LEU A 49 -5.17 -8.51 -7.52
CA LEU A 49 -5.38 -9.92 -7.18
C LEU A 49 -4.05 -10.61 -6.83
N GLY A 50 -2.99 -10.33 -7.58
CA GLY A 50 -1.67 -10.88 -7.29
C GLY A 50 -1.15 -10.46 -5.93
N ILE A 51 -1.32 -9.19 -5.56
CA ILE A 51 -0.95 -8.69 -4.23
C ILE A 51 -1.78 -9.38 -3.16
N SER A 52 -3.08 -9.53 -3.40
CA SER A 52 -4.00 -10.21 -2.49
C SER A 52 -3.56 -11.66 -2.23
N ASP A 53 -3.31 -12.41 -3.30
CA ASP A 53 -2.89 -13.80 -3.20
C ASP A 53 -1.59 -13.93 -2.42
N ALA A 54 -0.63 -13.05 -2.70
CA ALA A 54 0.64 -13.05 -1.98
C ALA A 54 0.45 -12.75 -0.50
N ALA A 55 -0.35 -11.73 -0.17
CA ALA A 55 -0.62 -11.36 1.21
C ALA A 55 -1.29 -12.49 1.98
N GLU A 56 -2.29 -13.13 1.39
CA GLU A 56 -3.00 -14.22 2.04
C GLU A 56 -2.10 -15.45 2.22
N SER A 57 -1.20 -15.69 1.28
CA SER A 57 -0.25 -16.80 1.38
C SER A 57 0.72 -16.66 2.56
N ILE A 58 0.90 -15.46 3.08
CA ILE A 58 1.79 -15.22 4.24
C ILE A 58 1.01 -14.88 5.52
N GLY A 59 -0.31 -15.13 5.52
CA GLY A 59 -1.11 -15.07 6.74
C GLY A 59 -1.92 -13.81 6.94
N PHE A 60 -2.07 -12.98 5.93
CA PHE A 60 -2.94 -11.82 6.01
C PHE A 60 -4.32 -12.11 5.45
N ARG A 61 -5.29 -11.32 5.86
CA ARG A 61 -6.58 -11.22 5.21
C ARG A 61 -6.60 -9.93 4.41
N THR A 62 -7.16 -9.98 3.22
CA THR A 62 -7.19 -8.82 2.33
C THR A 62 -8.61 -8.55 1.84
N THR A 63 -8.91 -7.26 1.66
CA THR A 63 -10.16 -6.82 1.06
C THR A 63 -9.84 -5.68 0.10
N GLY A 64 -10.04 -5.92 -1.19
CA GLY A 64 -9.88 -4.87 -2.19
C GLY A 64 -11.18 -4.13 -2.35
N VAL A 65 -11.17 -2.81 -2.22
CA VAL A 65 -12.38 -1.98 -2.26
C VAL A 65 -12.11 -0.65 -2.92
N LYS A 66 -13.16 -0.05 -3.46
CA LYS A 66 -13.18 1.36 -3.77
C LYS A 66 -13.70 2.09 -2.54
N MET A 67 -12.99 3.14 -2.14
CA MET A 67 -13.36 3.90 -0.94
C MET A 67 -13.55 5.37 -1.27
N THR A 68 -14.40 6.02 -0.49
CA THR A 68 -14.41 7.49 -0.45
C THR A 68 -13.26 7.95 0.42
N TRP A 69 -12.89 9.22 0.29
CA TRP A 69 -11.88 9.83 1.15
C TRP A 69 -12.26 9.73 2.63
N GLU A 70 -13.54 9.93 2.94
CA GLU A 70 -14.04 9.81 4.31
C GLU A 70 -13.87 8.39 4.84
N GLN A 71 -14.20 7.38 4.01
CA GLN A 71 -14.02 5.98 4.40
C GLN A 71 -12.56 5.63 4.65
N LEU A 72 -11.66 6.15 3.82
CA LEU A 72 -10.22 5.92 4.03
C LEU A 72 -9.76 6.50 5.36
N ARG A 73 -10.20 7.71 5.69
CA ARG A 73 -9.85 8.36 6.95
C ARG A 73 -10.41 7.65 8.19
N GLU A 74 -11.65 7.19 8.10
CA GLU A 74 -12.39 6.74 9.28
C GLU A 74 -12.48 5.23 9.43
N LYS A 75 -12.47 4.49 8.33
CA LYS A 75 -12.77 3.05 8.36
C LYS A 75 -11.64 2.15 7.90
N ALA A 76 -10.68 2.66 7.16
CA ALA A 76 -9.59 1.81 6.66
C ALA A 76 -8.67 1.37 7.80
N THR A 77 -8.23 0.13 7.71
CA THR A 77 -7.18 -0.38 8.59
C THR A 77 -5.83 0.04 8.04
N LEU A 78 -5.10 0.87 8.77
CA LEU A 78 -3.77 1.32 8.35
C LEU A 78 -2.69 0.46 9.01
N PRO A 79 -1.60 0.15 8.32
CA PRO A 79 -1.28 0.56 6.95
C PRO A 79 -2.12 -0.16 5.91
N CYS A 80 -2.45 0.52 4.83
CA CYS A 80 -3.14 -0.10 3.69
C CYS A 80 -2.41 0.24 2.39
N ILE A 81 -2.57 -0.61 1.38
CA ILE A 81 -1.96 -0.38 0.07
C ILE A 81 -3.00 0.32 -0.80
N VAL A 82 -2.62 1.42 -1.43
CA VAL A 82 -3.50 2.15 -2.34
C VAL A 82 -2.91 2.15 -3.75
N HIS A 83 -3.79 2.10 -4.73
CA HIS A 83 -3.41 2.22 -6.14
C HIS A 83 -3.18 3.70 -6.44
N TRP A 84 -2.14 4.02 -7.18
CA TRP A 84 -1.59 5.37 -7.28
C TRP A 84 -1.24 5.71 -8.71
N ASN A 85 -1.72 6.84 -9.20
CA ASN A 85 -1.45 7.29 -10.57
C ASN A 85 -1.64 6.20 -11.63
N GLN A 86 -2.66 5.35 -11.44
CA GLN A 86 -3.07 4.28 -12.37
C GLN A 86 -2.11 3.09 -12.51
N GLN A 87 -0.84 3.23 -12.15
CA GLN A 87 0.16 2.19 -12.41
C GLN A 87 1.06 1.86 -11.23
N HIS A 88 0.91 2.57 -10.13
CA HIS A 88 1.80 2.44 -8.99
C HIS A 88 1.04 2.00 -7.74
N PHE A 89 1.75 1.47 -6.76
CA PHE A 89 1.19 1.14 -5.46
C PHE A 89 2.02 1.80 -4.37
N VAL A 90 1.37 2.37 -3.40
CA VAL A 90 2.02 2.97 -2.24
C VAL A 90 1.32 2.51 -0.97
N VAL A 91 1.98 2.67 0.18
CA VAL A 91 1.43 2.32 1.48
C VAL A 91 1.05 3.58 2.24
N VAL A 92 -0.23 3.70 2.58
CA VAL A 92 -0.70 4.76 3.49
C VAL A 92 -0.62 4.20 4.90
N TYR A 93 0.12 4.85 5.79
CA TYR A 93 0.27 4.34 7.13
C TYR A 93 -0.20 5.29 8.24
N LYS A 94 -0.46 6.56 7.91
CA LYS A 94 -0.94 7.51 8.90
C LYS A 94 -1.70 8.64 8.22
N ILE A 95 -2.85 9.02 8.78
CA ILE A 95 -3.63 10.15 8.32
C ILE A 95 -3.92 11.00 9.54
N VAL A 96 -3.44 12.25 9.54
CA VAL A 96 -3.60 13.13 10.69
C VAL A 96 -4.26 14.45 10.29
N LYS A 97 -5.08 14.96 11.18
CA LYS A 97 -5.68 16.27 10.99
C LYS A 97 -4.67 17.34 11.37
N ILE A 98 -4.48 18.31 10.49
CA ILE A 98 -3.62 19.45 10.70
C ILE A 98 -4.45 20.72 10.66
N HIS A 99 -3.83 21.87 10.92
CA HIS A 99 -4.55 23.15 11.05
C HIS A 99 -5.48 23.43 9.85
N ASN A 100 -5.01 23.19 8.62
CA ASN A 100 -5.75 23.51 7.40
C ASN A 100 -6.13 22.28 6.59
N GLY A 101 -6.52 21.18 7.25
CA GLY A 101 -6.95 19.98 6.54
C GLY A 101 -6.30 18.72 7.05
N TRP A 102 -5.82 17.89 6.13
CA TRP A 102 -5.30 16.57 6.45
C TRP A 102 -3.92 16.36 5.84
N GLU A 103 -3.09 15.61 6.55
CA GLU A 103 -1.78 15.20 6.09
C GLU A 103 -1.74 13.68 6.02
N ILE A 104 -1.31 13.15 4.88
CA ILE A 104 -1.27 11.71 4.64
C ILE A 104 0.18 11.28 4.57
N HIS A 105 0.56 10.33 5.43
CA HIS A 105 1.90 9.80 5.50
C HIS A 105 1.97 8.52 4.69
N ILE A 106 2.89 8.48 3.75
CA ILE A 106 3.00 7.42 2.75
C ILE A 106 4.41 6.84 2.76
N SER A 107 4.50 5.52 2.65
CA SER A 107 5.74 4.83 2.32
C SER A 107 5.65 4.41 0.86
N ASP A 108 6.44 5.07 0.01
CA ASP A 108 6.40 4.87 -1.44
C ASP A 108 7.62 4.05 -1.87
N PRO A 109 7.41 2.89 -2.50
CA PRO A 109 8.52 2.07 -2.99
C PRO A 109 9.47 2.79 -3.95
N ALA A 110 8.99 3.82 -4.63
CA ALA A 110 9.80 4.60 -5.57
C ALA A 110 10.52 5.77 -4.93
N ALA A 111 10.00 6.31 -3.82
CA ALA A 111 10.45 7.60 -3.31
C ALA A 111 10.70 7.65 -1.80
N GLY A 112 10.35 6.59 -1.06
CA GLY A 112 10.57 6.54 0.39
C GLY A 112 9.41 7.13 1.20
N LEU A 113 9.71 7.60 2.39
CA LEU A 113 8.69 8.14 3.29
C LEU A 113 8.36 9.59 2.89
N LEU A 114 7.10 9.81 2.58
CA LEU A 114 6.60 11.10 2.09
C LEU A 114 5.36 11.52 2.86
N LYS A 115 5.12 12.82 2.87
CA LYS A 115 3.90 13.41 3.43
C LYS A 115 3.21 14.22 2.34
N TYR A 116 1.92 13.98 2.18
CA TYR A 116 1.10 14.70 1.20
C TYR A 116 -0.02 15.46 1.91
N ARG A 117 -0.38 16.60 1.35
CA ARG A 117 -1.62 17.28 1.71
C ARG A 117 -2.78 16.61 1.01
N GLU A 118 -3.98 16.80 1.55
CA GLU A 118 -5.20 16.19 1.02
C GLU A 118 -5.36 16.34 -0.48
N ALA A 119 -5.22 17.57 -1.00
CA ALA A 119 -5.41 17.81 -2.43
C ALA A 119 -4.42 17.04 -3.31
N GLN A 120 -3.17 16.97 -2.89
CA GLN A 120 -2.13 16.23 -3.61
C GLN A 120 -2.41 14.72 -3.58
N PHE A 121 -2.78 14.22 -2.42
CA PHE A 121 -3.10 12.80 -2.25
C PHE A 121 -4.29 12.41 -3.13
N LEU A 122 -5.37 13.16 -3.05
CA LEU A 122 -6.60 12.85 -3.78
C LEU A 122 -6.37 12.85 -5.28
N LYS A 123 -5.56 13.78 -5.79
CA LYS A 123 -5.28 13.85 -7.22
C LYS A 123 -4.72 12.54 -7.76
N SER A 124 -3.76 11.95 -7.08
CA SER A 124 -3.13 10.70 -7.52
C SER A 124 -3.98 9.47 -7.23
N TRP A 125 -4.69 9.47 -6.12
CA TRP A 125 -5.53 8.34 -5.73
C TRP A 125 -6.79 8.26 -6.60
N ILE A 126 -7.42 9.39 -6.91
CA ILE A 126 -8.63 9.44 -7.77
C ILE A 126 -8.33 8.92 -9.16
N GLN A 127 -7.14 9.18 -9.72
CA GLN A 127 -6.74 8.66 -11.03
C GLN A 127 -6.76 7.13 -11.06
N SER A 128 -6.69 6.48 -9.91
CA SER A 128 -6.75 5.03 -9.77
C SER A 128 -8.09 4.54 -9.23
N ASP A 129 -9.16 5.32 -9.46
CA ASP A 129 -10.53 4.99 -9.04
C ASP A 129 -10.64 4.77 -7.52
N CYS A 130 -9.79 5.40 -6.73
CA CYS A 130 -9.79 5.26 -5.28
C CYS A 130 -9.69 3.81 -4.80
N LYS A 131 -8.99 2.97 -5.56
CA LYS A 131 -8.81 1.57 -5.20
C LYS A 131 -7.81 1.42 -4.06
N SER A 132 -8.17 0.61 -3.09
CA SER A 132 -7.39 0.42 -1.88
C SER A 132 -7.43 -1.05 -1.45
N PHE A 133 -6.46 -1.42 -0.66
CA PHE A 133 -6.30 -2.75 -0.11
C PHE A 133 -6.22 -2.68 1.39
N ASN A 134 -7.26 -3.14 2.06
CA ASN A 134 -7.19 -3.32 3.51
C ASN A 134 -6.52 -4.65 3.80
N ILE A 135 -5.47 -4.61 4.59
CA ILE A 135 -4.72 -5.80 5.00
C ILE A 135 -4.76 -5.89 6.51
N SER A 136 -5.11 -7.06 7.02
CA SER A 136 -5.11 -7.32 8.45
C SER A 136 -4.39 -8.63 8.73
N ASP A 137 -3.74 -8.70 9.89
CA ASP A 137 -3.03 -9.91 10.30
C ASP A 137 -4.02 -10.90 10.87
N SER A 138 -4.23 -12.02 10.14
CA SER A 138 -5.18 -13.04 10.55
C SER A 138 -4.65 -13.92 11.68
N SER A 139 -3.37 -13.81 12.01
CA SER A 139 -2.77 -14.57 13.11
C SER A 139 -2.91 -13.88 14.46
N ALA A 140 -3.39 -12.66 14.48
CA ALA A 140 -3.55 -11.88 15.71
C ALA A 140 -4.78 -12.29 16.51
#